data_c221443722f2e401b7061bc5cd3728ff
#
_entry.id   c221443722f2e401b7061bc5cd3728ff
#
_cell.length_a   1.000
_cell.length_b   1.000
_cell.length_c   1.000
_cell.angle_alpha   90.00
_cell.angle_beta   90.00
_cell.angle_gamma   90.00
#
_symmetry.space_group_name_H-M   'P 1'
#
loop_
_entity.id
_entity.type
_entity.pdbx_description
1 polymer ?
#
loop_
_entity_poly.entity_id
_entity_poly.type
_entity_poly.pdbx_seq_one_letter_code
_entity_poly.pdbx_strand_id
1 'polypeptide(L)'
;MNEQYEKSLSKLELDKVLSLLADHASSQAAKDRCMAIRPSADADEIRHLLEETSAACKCITIKGSPSFGGLYDVGASLDRAYRGGCLSPEELLRIAGVLRAARQAKSYAEGEGAQEASVLDLYFQQITSNKYLEERIFNSILSKDEIADAASSELASIRRKIRQQSAKIRESLQKIITSPSYAKILQEPIVTIRSDRFVVPVKAECKGQLPGLVHDVSSSGSTYFIEPMSAVNGNNELRELFMAERKEIERILAELSAESADHREQIKLDYDVLLELECIFARARLSFAMRAICPEVRTDGQLNLIRARHPLITGKTVVPISVRLGSDFDTLIITGPNTGGKTVTLKTIGLLTLMAECGLHIPADDGSSINVYEQVFADIGDEQSIEQSLSTFSSHTKNIVEILKVCDRDSLVLFDELCAGTDPAEGAALAIAIIEFCRKCGAGVAATTHYAELKLYAMRTSGVMNASCEFNVETLQPTYRLLIGVPGKSNAFAISKRLGLDDGILEQARSLVSQNDVNFEDVLTQLDQQRQEMERAKEEAERLRRE
;
A
#
# COMPACT_ATOMS: atom_id res chain seq x y z
N MET A 1 6.20 20.72 4.17
CA MET A 1 4.97 20.42 4.95
C MET A 1 5.18 20.79 6.40
N ASN A 2 4.15 21.31 7.08
CA ASN A 2 4.22 21.69 8.49
C ASN A 2 4.19 20.40 9.36
N GLU A 3 5.01 20.32 10.41
CA GLU A 3 5.06 19.19 11.36
C GLU A 3 3.66 18.83 11.93
N GLN A 4 2.83 19.85 12.13
CA GLN A 4 1.45 19.70 12.61
C GLN A 4 0.56 18.97 11.59
N TYR A 5 0.76 19.22 10.30
CA TYR A 5 0.02 18.55 9.25
C TYR A 5 0.40 17.05 9.15
N GLU A 6 1.70 16.72 9.21
CA GLU A 6 2.15 15.32 9.24
C GLU A 6 1.57 14.53 10.43
N LYS A 7 1.47 15.16 11.60
CA LYS A 7 0.79 14.57 12.77
C LYS A 7 -0.69 14.30 12.48
N SER A 8 -1.36 15.22 11.78
CA SER A 8 -2.77 15.08 11.43
C SER A 8 -3.00 13.93 10.41
N LEU A 9 -2.12 13.77 9.42
CA LEU A 9 -2.17 12.66 8.48
C LEU A 9 -2.11 11.29 9.20
N SER A 10 -1.21 11.17 10.18
CA SER A 10 -1.08 9.97 11.00
C SER A 10 -2.30 9.73 11.90
N LYS A 11 -2.85 10.79 12.54
CA LYS A 11 -4.07 10.69 13.36
C LYS A 11 -5.30 10.28 12.54
N LEU A 12 -5.37 10.69 11.28
CA LEU A 12 -6.40 10.31 10.32
C LEU A 12 -6.13 8.95 9.67
N GLU A 13 -4.99 8.30 9.97
CA GLU A 13 -4.64 6.96 9.52
C GLU A 13 -4.47 6.84 7.99
N LEU A 14 -4.03 7.91 7.31
CA LEU A 14 -3.74 7.88 5.88
C LEU A 14 -2.67 6.84 5.53
N ASP A 15 -1.66 6.68 6.37
CA ASP A 15 -0.60 5.67 6.26
C ASP A 15 -1.15 4.25 6.14
N LYS A 16 -2.22 3.93 6.86
CA LYS A 16 -2.89 2.62 6.77
C LYS A 16 -3.59 2.43 5.43
N VAL A 17 -4.21 3.48 4.87
CA VAL A 17 -4.83 3.42 3.53
C VAL A 17 -3.75 3.28 2.46
N LEU A 18 -2.63 4.01 2.58
CA LEU A 18 -1.50 3.86 1.66
C LEU A 18 -0.85 2.47 1.75
N SER A 19 -0.85 1.85 2.94
CA SER A 19 -0.45 0.45 3.09
C SER A 19 -1.39 -0.51 2.34
N LEU A 20 -2.71 -0.31 2.45
CA LEU A 20 -3.67 -1.08 1.66
C LEU A 20 -3.48 -0.86 0.15
N LEU A 21 -3.15 0.36 -0.27
CA LEU A 21 -2.80 0.65 -1.67
C LEU A 21 -1.55 -0.12 -2.11
N ALA A 22 -0.49 -0.10 -1.30
CA ALA A 22 0.75 -0.81 -1.57
C ALA A 22 0.56 -2.33 -1.69
N ASP A 23 -0.39 -2.93 -0.97
CA ASP A 23 -0.75 -4.35 -1.10
C ASP A 23 -1.31 -4.70 -2.48
N HIS A 24 -1.83 -3.72 -3.21
CA HIS A 24 -2.28 -3.86 -4.60
C HIS A 24 -1.18 -3.67 -5.64
N ALA A 25 0.04 -3.28 -5.25
CA ALA A 25 1.21 -3.24 -6.13
C ALA A 25 1.98 -4.55 -6.08
N SER A 26 2.60 -4.95 -7.20
CA SER A 26 3.34 -6.21 -7.33
C SER A 26 4.83 -6.02 -7.03
N SER A 27 5.43 -4.94 -7.53
CA SER A 27 6.86 -4.64 -7.35
C SER A 27 7.12 -3.89 -6.05
N GLN A 28 8.30 -4.10 -5.45
CA GLN A 28 8.69 -3.38 -4.24
C GLN A 28 8.79 -1.87 -4.48
N ALA A 29 9.33 -1.47 -5.64
CA ALA A 29 9.45 -0.06 -6.01
C ALA A 29 8.07 0.65 -6.12
N ALA A 30 7.05 -0.03 -6.68
CA ALA A 30 5.69 0.50 -6.71
C ALA A 30 5.05 0.56 -5.31
N LYS A 31 5.32 -0.43 -4.44
CA LYS A 31 4.87 -0.38 -3.04
C LYS A 31 5.46 0.81 -2.31
N ASP A 32 6.76 1.02 -2.43
CA ASP A 32 7.47 2.14 -1.81
C ASP A 32 6.94 3.49 -2.34
N ARG A 33 6.66 3.57 -3.65
CA ARG A 33 6.08 4.76 -4.28
C ARG A 33 4.65 5.01 -3.81
N CYS A 34 3.81 3.98 -3.68
CA CYS A 34 2.47 4.08 -3.11
C CYS A 34 2.50 4.60 -1.66
N MET A 35 3.44 4.14 -0.84
CA MET A 35 3.62 4.62 0.54
C MET A 35 4.15 6.07 0.61
N ALA A 36 4.82 6.54 -0.43
CA ALA A 36 5.37 7.89 -0.51
C ALA A 36 4.36 8.94 -1.02
N ILE A 37 3.16 8.54 -1.45
CA ILE A 37 2.12 9.46 -1.92
C ILE A 37 1.77 10.46 -0.80
N ARG A 38 1.56 11.71 -1.20
CA ARG A 38 1.10 12.80 -0.31
C ARG A 38 -0.09 13.50 -0.92
N PRO A 39 -1.00 14.03 -0.09
CA PRO A 39 -2.12 14.85 -0.56
C PRO A 39 -1.63 16.08 -1.31
N SER A 40 -2.25 16.38 -2.45
CA SER A 40 -2.02 17.61 -3.21
C SER A 40 -3.05 18.66 -2.81
N ALA A 41 -2.65 19.94 -2.84
CA ALA A 41 -3.54 21.08 -2.69
C ALA A 41 -3.90 21.72 -4.04
N ASP A 42 -3.41 21.17 -5.14
CA ASP A 42 -3.74 21.65 -6.49
C ASP A 42 -4.94 20.88 -7.05
N ALA A 43 -6.03 21.60 -7.26
CA ALA A 43 -7.28 21.02 -7.75
C ALA A 43 -7.14 20.38 -9.14
N ASP A 44 -6.30 20.92 -10.01
CA ASP A 44 -6.12 20.40 -11.37
C ASP A 44 -5.25 19.14 -11.34
N GLU A 45 -4.23 19.10 -10.47
CA GLU A 45 -3.46 17.89 -10.21
C GLU A 45 -4.34 16.78 -9.62
N ILE A 46 -5.17 17.09 -8.63
CA ILE A 46 -6.11 16.12 -8.01
C ILE A 46 -7.07 15.55 -9.06
N ARG A 47 -7.67 16.42 -9.90
CA ARG A 47 -8.56 15.97 -10.98
C ARG A 47 -7.84 15.04 -11.95
N HIS A 48 -6.61 15.37 -12.33
CA HIS A 48 -5.81 14.55 -13.22
C HIS A 48 -5.52 13.17 -12.60
N LEU A 49 -5.07 13.12 -11.34
CA LEU A 49 -4.81 11.86 -10.62
C LEU A 49 -6.07 10.99 -10.49
N LEU A 50 -7.23 11.59 -10.22
CA LEU A 50 -8.51 10.89 -10.16
C LEU A 50 -8.98 10.41 -11.53
N GLU A 51 -8.71 11.17 -12.60
CA GLU A 51 -8.99 10.79 -13.97
C GLU A 51 -8.16 9.58 -14.40
N GLU A 52 -6.86 9.56 -14.08
CA GLU A 52 -5.98 8.38 -14.28
C GLU A 52 -6.54 7.14 -13.57
N THR A 53 -6.94 7.29 -12.31
CA THR A 53 -7.52 6.19 -11.53
C THR A 53 -8.82 5.68 -12.18
N SER A 54 -9.68 6.60 -12.63
CA SER A 54 -10.95 6.29 -13.32
C SER A 54 -10.70 5.60 -14.67
N ALA A 55 -9.72 6.09 -15.44
CA ALA A 55 -9.31 5.49 -16.70
C ALA A 55 -8.78 4.05 -16.50
N ALA A 56 -7.96 3.84 -15.46
CA ALA A 56 -7.48 2.51 -15.12
C ALA A 56 -8.62 1.58 -14.67
N CYS A 57 -9.61 2.08 -13.93
CA CYS A 57 -10.82 1.32 -13.59
C CYS A 57 -11.59 0.88 -14.85
N LYS A 58 -11.78 1.78 -15.82
CA LYS A 58 -12.39 1.45 -17.11
C LYS A 58 -11.59 0.38 -17.85
N CYS A 59 -10.26 0.54 -17.92
CA CYS A 59 -9.37 -0.45 -18.54
C CYS A 59 -9.50 -1.83 -17.89
N ILE A 60 -9.49 -1.90 -16.56
CA ILE A 60 -9.65 -3.17 -15.82
C ILE A 60 -11.00 -3.81 -16.12
N THR A 61 -12.07 -3.01 -16.19
CA THR A 61 -13.43 -3.52 -16.47
C THR A 61 -13.54 -4.14 -17.87
N ILE A 62 -12.87 -3.55 -18.86
CA ILE A 62 -12.98 -3.97 -20.27
C ILE A 62 -11.97 -5.09 -20.59
N LYS A 63 -10.72 -4.94 -20.17
CA LYS A 63 -9.58 -5.78 -20.58
C LYS A 63 -9.01 -6.65 -19.46
N GLY A 64 -9.51 -6.52 -18.22
CA GLY A 64 -8.88 -7.10 -17.03
C GLY A 64 -7.66 -6.30 -16.56
N SER A 65 -7.05 -6.73 -15.45
CA SER A 65 -5.88 -6.05 -14.88
C SER A 65 -4.61 -6.42 -15.64
N PRO A 66 -3.77 -5.44 -16.06
CA PRO A 66 -2.47 -5.74 -16.66
C PRO A 66 -1.52 -6.35 -15.62
N SER A 67 -0.51 -7.07 -16.11
CA SER A 67 0.55 -7.64 -15.28
C SER A 67 1.81 -6.79 -15.36
N PHE A 68 2.34 -6.41 -14.21
CA PHE A 68 3.60 -5.67 -14.05
C PHE A 68 4.70 -6.53 -13.39
N GLY A 69 4.60 -7.87 -13.50
CA GLY A 69 5.59 -8.78 -12.93
C GLY A 69 6.98 -8.60 -13.56
N GLY A 70 8.02 -8.61 -12.71
CA GLY A 70 9.41 -8.51 -13.17
C GLY A 70 9.98 -7.10 -13.22
N LEU A 71 9.29 -6.11 -12.64
CA LEU A 71 9.81 -4.75 -12.48
C LEU A 71 10.83 -4.71 -11.33
N TYR A 72 12.10 -4.56 -11.70
CA TYR A 72 13.21 -4.31 -10.79
C TYR A 72 13.93 -3.04 -11.22
N ASP A 73 14.45 -2.28 -10.26
CA ASP A 73 15.33 -1.17 -10.60
C ASP A 73 16.61 -1.68 -11.26
N VAL A 74 16.77 -1.33 -12.51
CA VAL A 74 17.90 -1.73 -13.35
C VAL A 74 18.85 -0.56 -13.66
N GLY A 75 18.55 0.63 -13.15
CA GLY A 75 19.28 1.87 -13.49
C GLY A 75 20.76 1.78 -13.21
N ALA A 76 21.16 1.35 -12.00
CA ALA A 76 22.57 1.21 -11.62
C ALA A 76 23.31 0.17 -12.45
N SER A 77 22.66 -0.95 -12.81
CA SER A 77 23.25 -1.99 -13.66
C SER A 77 23.48 -1.48 -15.09
N LEU A 78 22.50 -0.79 -15.66
CA LEU A 78 22.61 -0.18 -16.98
C LEU A 78 23.72 0.89 -17.04
N ASP A 79 23.86 1.71 -15.99
CA ASP A 79 24.95 2.70 -15.92
C ASP A 79 26.33 2.05 -15.82
N ARG A 80 26.44 0.93 -15.11
CA ARG A 80 27.69 0.16 -15.04
C ARG A 80 28.02 -0.47 -16.39
N ALA A 81 27.03 -1.06 -17.07
CA ALA A 81 27.22 -1.61 -18.42
C ALA A 81 27.65 -0.53 -19.41
N TYR A 82 27.07 0.65 -19.38
CA TYR A 82 27.41 1.78 -20.21
C TYR A 82 28.88 2.24 -20.03
N ARG A 83 29.43 2.08 -18.83
CA ARG A 83 30.85 2.33 -18.53
C ARG A 83 31.76 1.17 -18.91
N GLY A 84 31.26 0.16 -19.61
CA GLY A 84 32.02 -1.03 -20.04
C GLY A 84 32.07 -2.15 -19.01
N GLY A 85 31.28 -2.09 -17.94
CA GLY A 85 31.19 -3.16 -16.95
C GLY A 85 30.37 -4.35 -17.46
N CYS A 86 30.80 -5.57 -17.16
CA CYS A 86 30.05 -6.78 -17.44
C CYS A 86 28.99 -7.00 -16.35
N LEU A 87 27.75 -7.28 -16.76
CA LEU A 87 26.64 -7.59 -15.88
C LEU A 87 26.59 -9.08 -15.54
N SER A 88 26.11 -9.40 -14.35
CA SER A 88 25.83 -10.78 -13.94
C SER A 88 24.58 -11.32 -14.66
N PRO A 89 24.42 -12.66 -14.70
CA PRO A 89 23.21 -13.28 -15.26
C PRO A 89 21.92 -12.77 -14.58
N GLU A 90 21.93 -12.56 -13.28
CA GLU A 90 20.78 -12.05 -12.52
C GLU A 90 20.39 -10.63 -12.94
N GLU A 91 21.37 -9.73 -13.14
CA GLU A 91 21.11 -8.36 -13.58
C GLU A 91 20.56 -8.31 -14.99
N LEU A 92 21.08 -9.14 -15.91
CA LEU A 92 20.57 -9.27 -17.27
C LEU A 92 19.14 -9.82 -17.28
N LEU A 93 18.83 -10.81 -16.43
CA LEU A 93 17.46 -11.33 -16.29
C LEU A 93 16.49 -10.27 -15.75
N ARG A 94 16.93 -9.40 -14.84
CA ARG A 94 16.13 -8.25 -14.37
C ARG A 94 15.86 -7.25 -15.50
N ILE A 95 16.85 -6.95 -16.32
CA ILE A 95 16.67 -6.11 -17.52
C ILE A 95 15.66 -6.76 -18.48
N ALA A 96 15.81 -8.05 -18.76
CA ALA A 96 14.86 -8.79 -19.60
C ALA A 96 13.44 -8.80 -19.00
N GLY A 97 13.33 -8.79 -17.67
CA GLY A 97 12.05 -8.64 -16.94
C GLY A 97 11.37 -7.32 -17.27
N VAL A 98 12.11 -6.19 -17.23
CA VAL A 98 11.60 -4.87 -17.60
C VAL A 98 11.17 -4.83 -19.06
N LEU A 99 11.99 -5.36 -19.98
CA LEU A 99 11.66 -5.43 -21.42
C LEU A 99 10.39 -6.25 -21.67
N ARG A 100 10.22 -7.38 -20.96
CA ARG A 100 9.00 -8.20 -21.03
C ARG A 100 7.78 -7.44 -20.52
N ALA A 101 7.89 -6.73 -19.39
CA ALA A 101 6.81 -5.93 -18.85
C ALA A 101 6.41 -4.80 -19.82
N ALA A 102 7.40 -4.13 -20.44
CA ALA A 102 7.18 -3.11 -21.46
C ALA A 102 6.41 -3.66 -22.67
N ARG A 103 6.82 -4.80 -23.20
CA ARG A 103 6.11 -5.47 -24.30
C ARG A 103 4.69 -5.89 -23.92
N GLN A 104 4.49 -6.40 -22.70
CA GLN A 104 3.16 -6.80 -22.21
C GLN A 104 2.25 -5.60 -22.04
N ALA A 105 2.76 -4.50 -21.46
CA ALA A 105 2.00 -3.25 -21.28
C ALA A 105 1.59 -2.66 -22.65
N LYS A 106 2.50 -2.65 -23.63
CA LYS A 106 2.18 -2.19 -24.98
C LYS A 106 1.11 -3.06 -25.66
N SER A 107 1.24 -4.38 -25.57
CA SER A 107 0.23 -5.31 -26.08
C SER A 107 -1.13 -5.16 -25.39
N TYR A 108 -1.14 -4.85 -24.09
CA TYR A 108 -2.36 -4.56 -23.34
C TYR A 108 -3.04 -3.28 -23.85
N ALA A 109 -2.27 -2.23 -24.16
CA ALA A 109 -2.80 -0.99 -24.72
C ALA A 109 -3.42 -1.18 -26.11
N GLU A 110 -2.76 -1.96 -26.98
CA GLU A 110 -3.17 -2.24 -28.37
C GLU A 110 -4.33 -3.26 -28.48
N GLY A 111 -4.68 -3.98 -27.40
CA GLY A 111 -5.73 -5.00 -27.38
C GLY A 111 -7.13 -4.45 -27.66
N GLU A 112 -8.05 -5.32 -28.11
CA GLU A 112 -9.45 -4.98 -28.43
C GLU A 112 -10.15 -4.26 -27.28
N GLY A 113 -10.89 -3.17 -27.56
CA GLY A 113 -11.62 -2.35 -26.59
C GLY A 113 -11.05 -0.94 -26.39
N ALA A 114 -9.99 -0.54 -27.09
CA ALA A 114 -9.48 0.83 -27.10
C ALA A 114 -10.30 1.71 -28.10
N GLN A 115 -11.50 2.11 -27.71
CA GLN A 115 -12.36 2.95 -28.61
C GLN A 115 -12.38 4.44 -28.23
N GLU A 116 -11.94 4.82 -27.03
CA GLU A 116 -11.89 6.21 -26.58
C GLU A 116 -10.47 6.57 -26.13
N ALA A 117 -10.02 7.77 -26.51
CA ALA A 117 -8.75 8.31 -26.03
C ALA A 117 -8.77 8.40 -24.50
N SER A 118 -7.71 7.94 -23.86
CA SER A 118 -7.55 7.90 -22.42
C SER A 118 -6.32 8.69 -22.01
N VAL A 119 -6.37 9.28 -20.83
CA VAL A 119 -5.17 9.92 -20.22
C VAL A 119 -4.01 8.95 -20.08
N LEU A 120 -4.28 7.64 -20.00
CA LEU A 120 -3.25 6.60 -19.92
C LEU A 120 -2.52 6.37 -21.25
N ASP A 121 -3.07 6.79 -22.38
CA ASP A 121 -2.44 6.61 -23.70
C ASP A 121 -1.10 7.31 -23.78
N LEU A 122 -0.94 8.44 -23.08
CA LEU A 122 0.33 9.17 -23.00
C LEU A 122 1.44 8.33 -22.36
N TYR A 123 1.11 7.51 -21.38
CA TYR A 123 2.06 6.59 -20.75
C TYR A 123 2.39 5.42 -21.69
N PHE A 124 1.38 4.77 -22.25
CA PHE A 124 1.60 3.61 -23.12
C PHE A 124 2.36 3.96 -24.42
N GLN A 125 2.18 5.17 -24.96
CA GLN A 125 2.89 5.63 -26.16
C GLN A 125 4.38 5.83 -25.93
N GLN A 126 4.82 6.14 -24.70
CA GLN A 126 6.23 6.30 -24.35
C GLN A 126 6.96 4.95 -24.27
N ILE A 127 6.23 3.84 -24.08
CA ILE A 127 6.82 2.51 -23.93
C ILE A 127 7.32 2.00 -25.28
N THR A 128 8.55 1.54 -25.31
CA THR A 128 9.17 0.92 -26.49
C THR A 128 9.49 -0.54 -26.23
N SER A 129 8.87 -1.45 -26.98
CA SER A 129 9.18 -2.86 -26.85
C SER A 129 10.46 -3.23 -27.60
N ASN A 130 11.41 -3.87 -26.94
CA ASN A 130 12.58 -4.49 -27.56
C ASN A 130 12.55 -6.00 -27.35
N LYS A 131 11.68 -6.66 -28.15
CA LYS A 131 11.48 -8.10 -28.09
C LYS A 131 12.77 -8.87 -28.41
N TYR A 132 13.60 -8.35 -29.33
CA TYR A 132 14.84 -9.00 -29.72
C TYR A 132 15.80 -9.15 -28.53
N LEU A 133 16.07 -8.08 -27.83
CA LEU A 133 16.97 -8.10 -26.66
C LEU A 133 16.35 -8.94 -25.51
N GLU A 134 15.04 -8.81 -25.27
CA GLU A 134 14.32 -9.64 -24.30
C GLU A 134 14.54 -11.14 -24.56
N GLU A 135 14.22 -11.59 -25.78
CA GLU A 135 14.34 -13.00 -26.17
C GLU A 135 15.80 -13.47 -26.16
N ARG A 136 16.74 -12.65 -26.62
CA ARG A 136 18.15 -12.97 -26.61
C ARG A 136 18.68 -13.22 -25.21
N ILE A 137 18.30 -12.39 -24.22
CA ILE A 137 18.71 -12.60 -22.83
C ILE A 137 18.08 -13.87 -22.26
N PHE A 138 16.75 -14.05 -22.39
CA PHE A 138 16.07 -15.23 -21.83
C PHE A 138 16.47 -16.55 -22.49
N ASN A 139 16.82 -16.53 -23.78
CA ASN A 139 17.34 -17.72 -24.46
C ASN A 139 18.79 -18.04 -24.10
N SER A 140 19.56 -17.02 -23.66
CA SER A 140 20.95 -17.19 -23.26
C SER A 140 21.11 -17.56 -21.79
N ILE A 141 20.22 -17.08 -20.92
CA ILE A 141 20.33 -17.18 -19.46
C ILE A 141 19.10 -17.90 -18.90
N LEU A 142 19.27 -19.12 -18.38
CA LEU A 142 18.19 -19.91 -17.80
C LEU A 142 17.91 -19.55 -16.33
N SER A 143 18.96 -19.25 -15.58
CA SER A 143 18.88 -18.82 -14.19
C SER A 143 20.13 -17.97 -13.81
N LYS A 144 20.14 -17.45 -12.58
CA LYS A 144 21.31 -16.71 -12.07
C LYS A 144 22.63 -17.50 -12.10
N ASP A 145 22.55 -18.84 -12.11
CA ASP A 145 23.68 -19.75 -12.03
C ASP A 145 23.88 -20.57 -13.32
N GLU A 146 23.00 -20.41 -14.32
CA GLU A 146 23.00 -21.28 -15.49
C GLU A 146 22.83 -20.51 -16.81
N ILE A 147 23.81 -20.63 -17.69
CA ILE A 147 23.80 -20.16 -19.07
C ILE A 147 23.41 -21.30 -20.00
N ALA A 148 22.48 -21.05 -20.91
CA ALA A 148 21.99 -22.05 -21.86
C ALA A 148 23.07 -22.53 -22.82
N ASP A 149 23.05 -23.80 -23.21
CA ASP A 149 23.91 -24.32 -24.28
C ASP A 149 23.67 -23.57 -25.61
N ALA A 150 22.44 -23.12 -25.82
CA ALA A 150 22.03 -22.37 -27.01
C ALA A 150 22.47 -20.91 -27.03
N ALA A 151 23.08 -20.39 -25.94
CA ALA A 151 23.54 -19.01 -25.86
C ALA A 151 24.60 -18.69 -26.95
N SER A 152 25.43 -19.67 -27.33
CA SER A 152 26.29 -19.59 -28.53
C SER A 152 26.59 -20.99 -29.07
N SER A 153 26.87 -21.06 -30.37
CA SER A 153 27.32 -22.30 -31.01
C SER A 153 28.64 -22.81 -30.45
N GLU A 154 29.52 -21.90 -30.05
CA GLU A 154 30.84 -22.19 -29.46
C GLU A 154 30.64 -22.81 -28.06
N LEU A 155 29.79 -22.24 -27.19
CA LEU A 155 29.48 -22.80 -25.86
C LEU A 155 28.91 -24.22 -25.99
N ALA A 156 27.97 -24.43 -26.90
CA ALA A 156 27.39 -25.76 -27.17
C ALA A 156 28.46 -26.76 -27.59
N SER A 157 29.40 -26.31 -28.44
CA SER A 157 30.52 -27.16 -28.91
C SER A 157 31.48 -27.50 -27.74
N ILE A 158 31.87 -26.52 -26.94
CA ILE A 158 32.75 -26.72 -25.77
C ILE A 158 32.10 -27.69 -24.78
N ARG A 159 30.85 -27.50 -24.39
CA ARG A 159 30.15 -28.37 -23.45
C ARG A 159 29.97 -29.78 -23.98
N ARG A 160 29.78 -29.95 -25.31
CA ARG A 160 29.77 -31.26 -25.91
C ARG A 160 31.14 -31.93 -25.80
N LYS A 161 32.26 -31.21 -26.04
CA LYS A 161 33.62 -31.73 -25.86
C LYS A 161 33.89 -32.10 -24.39
N ILE A 162 33.44 -31.28 -23.42
CA ILE A 162 33.52 -31.57 -22.00
C ILE A 162 32.84 -32.88 -21.66
N ARG A 163 31.61 -33.08 -22.12
CA ARG A 163 30.86 -34.33 -21.91
C ARG A 163 31.57 -35.53 -22.50
N GLN A 164 32.08 -35.41 -23.73
CA GLN A 164 32.80 -36.49 -24.42
C GLN A 164 34.11 -36.83 -23.71
N GLN A 165 34.88 -35.81 -23.32
CA GLN A 165 36.16 -36.01 -22.62
C GLN A 165 35.98 -36.58 -21.23
N SER A 166 34.99 -36.10 -20.48
CA SER A 166 34.62 -36.68 -19.18
C SER A 166 34.21 -38.14 -19.27
N ALA A 167 33.48 -38.51 -20.31
CA ALA A 167 33.09 -39.91 -20.55
C ALA A 167 34.31 -40.80 -20.87
N LYS A 168 35.25 -40.32 -21.71
CA LYS A 168 36.51 -41.05 -22.03
C LYS A 168 37.37 -41.28 -20.78
N ILE A 169 37.51 -40.24 -19.94
CA ILE A 169 38.30 -40.37 -18.69
C ILE A 169 37.65 -41.40 -17.77
N ARG A 170 36.31 -41.32 -17.58
CA ARG A 170 35.59 -42.27 -16.73
C ARG A 170 35.73 -43.70 -17.26
N GLU A 171 35.62 -43.91 -18.57
CA GLU A 171 35.82 -45.23 -19.17
C GLU A 171 37.25 -45.78 -18.92
N SER A 172 38.29 -44.94 -19.08
CA SER A 172 39.68 -45.29 -18.77
C SER A 172 39.85 -45.66 -17.32
N LEU A 173 39.29 -44.87 -16.39
CA LEU A 173 39.37 -45.13 -14.96
C LEU A 173 38.54 -46.32 -14.52
N GLN A 174 37.40 -46.57 -15.21
CA GLN A 174 36.56 -47.77 -14.99
C GLN A 174 37.36 -49.05 -15.22
N LYS A 175 38.21 -49.08 -16.24
CA LYS A 175 39.11 -50.23 -16.51
C LYS A 175 40.09 -50.47 -15.34
N ILE A 176 40.52 -49.40 -14.68
CA ILE A 176 41.41 -49.50 -13.51
C ILE A 176 40.67 -50.06 -12.29
N ILE A 177 39.50 -49.50 -11.95
CA ILE A 177 38.76 -49.90 -10.73
C ILE A 177 38.13 -51.27 -10.83
N THR A 178 37.91 -51.82 -12.05
CA THR A 178 37.40 -53.17 -12.27
C THR A 178 38.52 -54.21 -12.46
N SER A 179 39.79 -53.79 -12.56
CA SER A 179 40.94 -54.69 -12.74
C SER A 179 41.26 -55.43 -11.47
N PRO A 180 41.35 -56.77 -11.49
CA PRO A 180 41.75 -57.56 -10.34
C PRO A 180 43.09 -57.18 -9.75
N SER A 181 44.00 -56.63 -10.56
CA SER A 181 45.34 -56.20 -10.14
C SER A 181 45.30 -55.01 -9.18
N TYR A 182 44.29 -54.13 -9.30
CA TYR A 182 44.13 -52.93 -8.48
C TYR A 182 43.09 -53.08 -7.37
N ALA A 183 42.30 -54.18 -7.36
CA ALA A 183 41.23 -54.38 -6.38
C ALA A 183 41.71 -54.35 -4.90
N LYS A 184 42.93 -54.79 -4.64
CA LYS A 184 43.50 -54.80 -3.27
C LYS A 184 44.05 -53.46 -2.81
N ILE A 185 44.43 -52.60 -3.76
CA ILE A 185 45.11 -51.30 -3.44
C ILE A 185 44.12 -50.14 -3.38
N LEU A 186 42.94 -50.26 -4.02
CA LEU A 186 41.88 -49.28 -3.95
C LEU A 186 41.20 -49.32 -2.58
N GLN A 187 40.90 -48.16 -2.02
CA GLN A 187 40.08 -48.04 -0.80
C GLN A 187 38.63 -48.41 -1.10
N GLU A 188 38.13 -47.90 -2.25
CA GLU A 188 36.82 -48.20 -2.80
C GLU A 188 36.92 -48.26 -4.34
N PRO A 189 36.17 -49.12 -5.04
CA PRO A 189 36.21 -49.23 -6.51
C PRO A 189 35.33 -48.17 -7.18
N ILE A 190 35.63 -46.88 -6.92
CA ILE A 190 34.88 -45.74 -7.45
C ILE A 190 35.80 -44.74 -8.15
N VAL A 191 35.24 -44.02 -9.09
CA VAL A 191 35.86 -42.83 -9.69
C VAL A 191 35.23 -41.60 -9.03
N THR A 192 36.05 -40.69 -8.48
CA THR A 192 35.60 -39.45 -7.85
C THR A 192 36.30 -38.24 -8.46
N ILE A 193 35.87 -37.04 -8.09
CA ILE A 193 36.48 -35.78 -8.50
C ILE A 193 37.11 -35.12 -7.28
N ARG A 194 38.38 -34.69 -7.43
CA ARG A 194 39.09 -33.83 -6.47
C ARG A 194 39.83 -32.75 -7.24
N SER A 195 39.72 -31.48 -6.78
CA SER A 195 40.37 -30.35 -7.44
C SER A 195 40.14 -30.33 -8.95
N ASP A 196 38.88 -30.54 -9.37
CA ASP A 196 38.40 -30.58 -10.77
C ASP A 196 39.09 -31.68 -11.62
N ARG A 197 39.61 -32.74 -11.00
CA ARG A 197 40.20 -33.87 -11.68
C ARG A 197 39.52 -35.18 -11.30
N PHE A 198 39.37 -36.06 -12.27
CA PHE A 198 38.96 -37.45 -12.01
C PHE A 198 40.09 -38.24 -11.40
N VAL A 199 39.86 -38.81 -10.24
CA VAL A 199 40.82 -39.56 -9.42
C VAL A 199 40.23 -40.85 -8.89
N VAL A 200 41.07 -41.75 -8.40
CA VAL A 200 40.67 -42.98 -7.71
C VAL A 200 41.18 -42.98 -6.27
N PRO A 201 40.40 -43.45 -5.29
CA PRO A 201 40.83 -43.53 -3.89
C PRO A 201 41.70 -44.75 -3.66
N VAL A 202 42.94 -44.54 -3.23
CA VAL A 202 43.95 -45.58 -2.98
C VAL A 202 44.28 -45.60 -1.49
N LYS A 203 44.47 -46.79 -0.90
CA LYS A 203 44.88 -46.98 0.48
C LYS A 203 46.25 -46.36 0.73
N ALA A 204 46.46 -45.75 1.91
CA ALA A 204 47.70 -45.07 2.24
C ALA A 204 48.94 -45.97 2.11
N GLU A 205 48.81 -47.23 2.55
CA GLU A 205 49.83 -48.24 2.47
C GLU A 205 50.20 -48.68 1.05
N CYS A 206 49.31 -48.42 0.08
CA CYS A 206 49.48 -48.82 -1.30
C CYS A 206 49.77 -47.63 -2.23
N LYS A 207 50.05 -46.43 -1.72
CA LYS A 207 50.27 -45.19 -2.47
C LYS A 207 51.20 -45.34 -3.69
N GLY A 208 52.30 -46.11 -3.55
CA GLY A 208 53.30 -46.30 -4.63
C GLY A 208 52.98 -47.39 -5.64
N GLN A 209 51.85 -48.10 -5.49
CA GLN A 209 51.52 -49.25 -6.33
C GLN A 209 50.66 -48.84 -7.56
N LEU A 210 50.05 -47.67 -7.53
CA LEU A 210 49.38 -47.08 -8.68
C LEU A 210 50.19 -45.90 -9.21
N PRO A 211 50.78 -45.97 -10.42
CA PRO A 211 51.48 -44.80 -11.00
C PRO A 211 50.52 -43.65 -11.26
N GLY A 212 50.74 -42.53 -10.62
CA GLY A 212 49.86 -41.35 -10.78
C GLY A 212 50.26 -40.18 -9.88
N LEU A 213 49.49 -39.11 -9.97
CA LEU A 213 49.67 -37.88 -9.21
C LEU A 213 48.68 -37.84 -8.03
N VAL A 214 49.16 -37.50 -6.85
CA VAL A 214 48.31 -37.31 -5.67
C VAL A 214 47.73 -35.91 -5.72
N HIS A 215 46.41 -35.80 -5.67
CA HIS A 215 45.68 -34.49 -5.66
C HIS A 215 45.08 -34.16 -4.30
N ASP A 216 44.75 -35.17 -3.49
CA ASP A 216 44.16 -34.96 -2.19
C ASP A 216 44.43 -36.15 -1.25
N VAL A 217 44.23 -35.95 0.04
CA VAL A 217 44.34 -36.96 1.08
C VAL A 217 43.14 -36.85 2.02
N SER A 218 42.56 -37.98 2.40
CA SER A 218 41.45 -37.97 3.35
C SER A 218 41.85 -37.34 4.68
N SER A 219 40.91 -36.77 5.42
CA SER A 219 41.17 -36.14 6.74
C SER A 219 41.78 -37.10 7.75
N SER A 220 41.52 -38.40 7.62
CA SER A 220 42.16 -39.46 8.46
C SER A 220 43.54 -39.87 7.97
N GLY A 221 44.02 -39.40 6.84
CA GLY A 221 45.27 -39.82 6.22
C GLY A 221 45.28 -41.23 5.63
N SER A 222 44.16 -41.96 5.71
CA SER A 222 44.08 -43.38 5.32
C SER A 222 43.84 -43.60 3.82
N THR A 223 43.44 -42.54 3.06
CA THR A 223 43.11 -42.62 1.62
C THR A 223 43.80 -41.50 0.86
N TYR A 224 44.50 -41.85 -0.19
CA TYR A 224 45.06 -40.93 -1.17
C TYR A 224 44.20 -40.89 -2.42
N PHE A 225 43.85 -39.71 -2.86
CA PHE A 225 43.14 -39.52 -4.13
C PHE A 225 44.17 -39.33 -5.24
N ILE A 226 44.38 -40.40 -6.01
CA ILE A 226 45.41 -40.48 -7.05
C ILE A 226 44.78 -40.31 -8.42
N GLU A 227 45.35 -39.42 -9.24
CA GLU A 227 45.09 -39.31 -10.67
C GLU A 227 46.03 -40.31 -11.38
N PRO A 228 45.55 -41.39 -11.95
CA PRO A 228 46.39 -42.34 -12.68
C PRO A 228 47.03 -41.70 -13.90
N MET A 229 48.27 -42.07 -14.25
CA MET A 229 48.99 -41.51 -15.40
C MET A 229 48.21 -41.57 -16.72
N SER A 230 47.37 -42.61 -16.89
CA SER A 230 46.48 -42.74 -18.05
C SER A 230 45.37 -41.71 -18.14
N ALA A 231 45.04 -41.03 -17.02
CA ALA A 231 44.02 -39.99 -16.99
C ALA A 231 44.59 -38.57 -17.05
N VAL A 232 45.90 -38.37 -16.79
CA VAL A 232 46.52 -37.05 -16.67
C VAL A 232 46.27 -36.16 -17.91
N ASN A 233 46.52 -36.66 -19.10
CA ASN A 233 46.32 -35.89 -20.33
C ASN A 233 44.83 -35.55 -20.54
N GLY A 234 43.93 -36.52 -20.26
CA GLY A 234 42.49 -36.29 -20.35
C GLY A 234 41.97 -35.22 -19.39
N ASN A 235 42.44 -35.25 -18.15
CA ASN A 235 42.10 -34.25 -17.14
C ASN A 235 42.71 -32.86 -17.48
N ASN A 236 43.89 -32.79 -18.08
CA ASN A 236 44.45 -31.52 -18.58
C ASN A 236 43.60 -30.91 -19.71
N GLU A 237 43.25 -31.71 -20.69
CA GLU A 237 42.33 -31.29 -21.77
C GLU A 237 40.96 -30.84 -21.20
N LEU A 238 40.44 -31.56 -20.23
CA LEU A 238 39.17 -31.20 -19.57
C LEU A 238 39.25 -29.85 -18.86
N ARG A 239 40.37 -29.58 -18.19
CA ARG A 239 40.64 -28.30 -17.54
C ARG A 239 40.73 -27.16 -18.56
N GLU A 240 41.41 -27.38 -19.70
CA GLU A 240 41.46 -26.39 -20.79
C GLU A 240 40.05 -26.09 -21.33
N LEU A 241 39.21 -27.14 -21.48
CA LEU A 241 37.82 -26.97 -21.90
C LEU A 241 36.98 -26.18 -20.89
N PHE A 242 37.14 -26.40 -19.60
CA PHE A 242 36.46 -25.59 -18.57
C PHE A 242 36.92 -24.14 -18.56
N MET A 243 38.18 -23.89 -18.80
CA MET A 243 38.69 -22.50 -18.97
C MET A 243 38.13 -21.85 -20.23
N ALA A 244 38.00 -22.59 -21.33
CA ALA A 244 37.39 -22.09 -22.56
C ALA A 244 35.89 -21.84 -22.36
N GLU A 245 35.16 -22.71 -21.64
CA GLU A 245 33.76 -22.50 -21.27
C GLU A 245 33.58 -21.21 -20.47
N ARG A 246 34.41 -20.98 -19.45
CA ARG A 246 34.35 -19.79 -18.63
C ARG A 246 34.59 -18.53 -19.45
N LYS A 247 35.59 -18.54 -20.31
CA LYS A 247 35.91 -17.42 -21.19
C LYS A 247 34.78 -17.13 -22.17
N GLU A 248 34.15 -18.15 -22.72
CA GLU A 248 33.00 -18.00 -23.64
C GLU A 248 31.76 -17.45 -22.90
N ILE A 249 31.49 -17.88 -21.68
CA ILE A 249 30.42 -17.34 -20.83
C ILE A 249 30.69 -15.84 -20.57
N GLU A 250 31.90 -15.48 -20.18
CA GLU A 250 32.29 -14.08 -19.96
C GLU A 250 32.08 -13.23 -21.23
N ARG A 251 32.42 -13.77 -22.42
CA ARG A 251 32.17 -13.11 -23.70
C ARG A 251 30.68 -12.88 -23.96
N ILE A 252 29.85 -13.90 -23.76
CA ILE A 252 28.40 -13.82 -23.93
C ILE A 252 27.79 -12.76 -22.99
N LEU A 253 28.18 -12.76 -21.71
CA LEU A 253 27.69 -11.78 -20.74
C LEU A 253 28.14 -10.36 -21.09
N ALA A 254 29.38 -10.20 -21.57
CA ALA A 254 29.89 -8.89 -22.02
C ALA A 254 29.11 -8.36 -23.24
N GLU A 255 28.79 -9.22 -24.21
CA GLU A 255 27.98 -8.83 -25.38
C GLU A 255 26.57 -8.41 -24.99
N LEU A 256 25.88 -9.20 -24.14
CA LEU A 256 24.55 -8.88 -23.67
C LEU A 256 24.55 -7.59 -22.82
N SER A 257 25.62 -7.36 -22.04
CA SER A 257 25.78 -6.14 -21.26
C SER A 257 25.96 -4.91 -22.16
N ALA A 258 26.80 -5.00 -23.22
CA ALA A 258 27.00 -3.92 -24.16
C ALA A 258 25.70 -3.58 -24.92
N GLU A 259 25.00 -4.59 -25.40
CA GLU A 259 23.71 -4.39 -26.10
C GLU A 259 22.63 -3.80 -25.16
N SER A 260 22.59 -4.21 -23.89
CA SER A 260 21.72 -3.59 -22.88
C SER A 260 22.08 -2.12 -22.63
N ALA A 261 23.38 -1.80 -22.64
CA ALA A 261 23.88 -0.44 -22.48
C ALA A 261 23.51 0.48 -23.66
N ASP A 262 23.49 -0.04 -24.90
CA ASP A 262 23.07 0.71 -26.09
C ASP A 262 21.59 1.17 -25.99
N HIS A 263 20.77 0.43 -25.28
CA HIS A 263 19.35 0.73 -25.04
C HIS A 263 19.06 1.35 -23.66
N ARG A 264 20.08 1.79 -22.92
CA ARG A 264 20.00 2.24 -21.53
C ARG A 264 18.90 3.27 -21.28
N GLU A 265 18.89 4.36 -22.05
CA GLU A 265 17.96 5.48 -21.83
C GLU A 265 16.51 5.03 -22.03
N GLN A 266 16.26 4.20 -23.06
CA GLN A 266 14.92 3.69 -23.31
C GLN A 266 14.47 2.72 -22.24
N ILE A 267 15.34 1.81 -21.78
CA ILE A 267 14.98 0.84 -20.74
C ILE A 267 14.69 1.55 -19.41
N LYS A 268 15.42 2.62 -19.07
CA LYS A 268 15.13 3.45 -17.89
C LYS A 268 13.80 4.16 -18.01
N LEU A 269 13.51 4.78 -19.15
CA LEU A 269 12.23 5.42 -19.41
C LEU A 269 11.09 4.42 -19.33
N ASP A 270 11.23 3.25 -19.95
CA ASP A 270 10.23 2.18 -19.89
C ASP A 270 9.98 1.75 -18.43
N TYR A 271 11.04 1.60 -17.64
CA TYR A 271 10.92 1.26 -16.22
C TYR A 271 10.14 2.32 -15.42
N ASP A 272 10.48 3.60 -15.61
CA ASP A 272 9.82 4.70 -14.88
C ASP A 272 8.33 4.80 -15.25
N VAL A 273 8.01 4.68 -16.54
CA VAL A 273 6.61 4.70 -17.03
C VAL A 273 5.83 3.48 -16.55
N LEU A 274 6.45 2.29 -16.55
CA LEU A 274 5.81 1.07 -16.05
C LEU A 274 5.54 1.15 -14.55
N LEU A 275 6.46 1.75 -13.80
CA LEU A 275 6.29 1.97 -12.37
C LEU A 275 5.11 2.91 -12.08
N GLU A 276 4.98 3.99 -12.87
CA GLU A 276 3.83 4.91 -12.76
C GLU A 276 2.52 4.20 -13.08
N LEU A 277 2.47 3.49 -14.21
CA LEU A 277 1.30 2.68 -14.57
C LEU A 277 0.93 1.66 -13.49
N GLU A 278 1.91 0.98 -12.90
CA GLU A 278 1.66 0.03 -11.82
C GLU A 278 0.98 0.70 -10.62
N CYS A 279 1.43 1.91 -10.22
CA CYS A 279 0.81 2.70 -9.15
C CYS A 279 -0.61 3.14 -9.52
N ILE A 280 -0.84 3.60 -10.75
CA ILE A 280 -2.18 3.97 -11.24
C ILE A 280 -3.13 2.76 -11.20
N PHE A 281 -2.68 1.62 -11.70
CA PHE A 281 -3.49 0.39 -11.65
C PHE A 281 -3.66 -0.17 -10.22
N ALA A 282 -2.74 0.09 -9.30
CA ALA A 282 -2.92 -0.21 -7.89
C ALA A 282 -4.04 0.64 -7.27
N ARG A 283 -4.10 1.96 -7.59
CA ARG A 283 -5.22 2.85 -7.19
C ARG A 283 -6.56 2.32 -7.71
N ALA A 284 -6.62 1.88 -8.94
CA ALA A 284 -7.82 1.31 -9.52
C ALA A 284 -8.24 -0.01 -8.84
N ARG A 285 -7.30 -0.91 -8.55
CA ARG A 285 -7.59 -2.16 -7.81
C ARG A 285 -8.11 -1.88 -6.41
N LEU A 286 -7.52 -0.91 -5.70
CA LEU A 286 -8.01 -0.47 -4.39
C LEU A 286 -9.43 0.10 -4.49
N SER A 287 -9.71 0.90 -5.54
CA SER A 287 -11.06 1.43 -5.82
C SER A 287 -12.11 0.31 -5.90
N PHE A 288 -11.83 -0.76 -6.65
CA PHE A 288 -12.72 -1.92 -6.72
C PHE A 288 -12.86 -2.65 -5.37
N ALA A 289 -11.75 -2.85 -4.66
CA ALA A 289 -11.75 -3.54 -3.37
C ALA A 289 -12.63 -2.80 -2.34
N MET A 290 -12.61 -1.47 -2.33
CA MET A 290 -13.40 -0.61 -1.45
C MET A 290 -14.80 -0.30 -1.98
N ARG A 291 -15.15 -0.69 -3.22
CA ARG A 291 -16.35 -0.23 -3.94
C ARG A 291 -16.42 1.30 -3.88
N ALA A 292 -15.35 1.93 -4.29
CA ALA A 292 -15.16 3.37 -4.24
C ALA A 292 -15.59 4.02 -5.55
N ILE A 293 -15.90 5.30 -5.48
CA ILE A 293 -16.27 6.15 -6.62
C ILE A 293 -15.28 7.30 -6.76
N CYS A 294 -15.21 7.87 -7.96
CA CYS A 294 -14.51 9.12 -8.20
C CYS A 294 -15.36 10.28 -7.66
N PRO A 295 -14.91 11.04 -6.64
CA PRO A 295 -15.64 12.20 -6.16
C PRO A 295 -15.51 13.38 -7.12
N GLU A 296 -16.50 14.29 -7.11
CA GLU A 296 -16.37 15.60 -7.73
C GLU A 296 -15.37 16.46 -6.92
N VAL A 297 -14.42 17.11 -7.60
CA VAL A 297 -13.41 17.98 -6.97
C VAL A 297 -13.87 19.43 -7.03
N ARG A 298 -14.13 20.03 -5.88
CA ARG A 298 -14.62 21.40 -5.70
C ARG A 298 -13.56 22.31 -5.07
N THR A 299 -13.70 23.60 -5.29
CA THR A 299 -12.82 24.66 -4.73
C THR A 299 -13.62 25.82 -4.12
N ASP A 300 -14.92 25.60 -3.90
CA ASP A 300 -15.85 26.60 -3.40
C ASP A 300 -16.18 26.42 -1.90
N GLY A 301 -15.40 25.61 -1.19
CA GLY A 301 -15.59 25.30 0.21
C GLY A 301 -16.59 24.17 0.48
N GLN A 302 -17.23 23.60 -0.57
CA GLN A 302 -18.29 22.62 -0.37
C GLN A 302 -17.77 21.18 -0.41
N LEU A 303 -18.07 20.44 0.65
CA LEU A 303 -17.88 18.99 0.78
C LEU A 303 -19.25 18.33 0.94
N ASN A 304 -19.52 17.27 0.18
CA ASN A 304 -20.74 16.48 0.30
C ASN A 304 -20.44 14.99 0.13
N LEU A 305 -20.47 14.26 1.21
CA LEU A 305 -20.26 12.82 1.22
C LEU A 305 -21.60 12.10 1.36
N ILE A 306 -21.96 11.29 0.38
CA ILE A 306 -23.21 10.54 0.34
C ILE A 306 -22.92 9.08 0.68
N ARG A 307 -23.52 8.56 1.76
CA ARG A 307 -23.36 7.18 2.24
C ARG A 307 -21.90 6.73 2.30
N ALA A 308 -21.04 7.62 2.77
CA ALA A 308 -19.61 7.38 2.92
C ALA A 308 -19.31 6.32 3.98
N ARG A 309 -18.36 5.46 3.70
CA ARG A 309 -17.92 4.36 4.58
C ARG A 309 -16.46 4.59 4.97
N HIS A 310 -16.13 4.32 6.22
CA HIS A 310 -14.75 4.41 6.67
C HIS A 310 -13.91 3.30 6.02
N PRO A 311 -12.83 3.61 5.28
CA PRO A 311 -12.10 2.64 4.46
C PRO A 311 -11.43 1.51 5.27
N LEU A 312 -11.09 1.76 6.53
CA LEU A 312 -10.43 0.79 7.41
C LEU A 312 -11.40 -0.09 8.21
N ILE A 313 -12.71 0.19 8.14
CA ILE A 313 -13.72 -0.66 8.77
C ILE A 313 -14.24 -1.63 7.70
N THR A 314 -13.90 -2.92 7.86
CA THR A 314 -14.26 -3.98 6.92
C THR A 314 -15.47 -4.78 7.37
N GLY A 315 -16.20 -5.37 6.42
CA GLY A 315 -17.30 -6.29 6.68
C GLY A 315 -18.69 -5.66 6.68
N LYS A 316 -19.69 -6.44 7.17
CA LYS A 316 -21.12 -6.03 7.20
C LYS A 316 -21.46 -5.02 8.30
N THR A 317 -20.49 -4.67 9.14
CA THR A 317 -20.67 -3.80 10.32
C THR A 317 -20.54 -2.32 10.01
N VAL A 318 -19.99 -1.97 8.85
CA VAL A 318 -19.83 -0.58 8.43
C VAL A 318 -21.20 0.04 8.13
N VAL A 319 -21.55 1.11 8.85
CA VAL A 319 -22.76 1.89 8.58
C VAL A 319 -22.38 3.12 7.78
N PRO A 320 -22.95 3.31 6.59
CA PRO A 320 -22.65 4.49 5.77
C PRO A 320 -23.21 5.77 6.41
N ILE A 321 -22.43 6.84 6.38
CA ILE A 321 -22.83 8.17 6.84
C ILE A 321 -22.98 9.13 5.66
N SER A 322 -23.91 10.07 5.75
CA SER A 322 -23.97 11.20 4.82
C SER A 322 -23.67 12.48 5.58
N VAL A 323 -22.73 13.26 5.06
CA VAL A 323 -22.27 14.50 5.70
C VAL A 323 -21.99 15.55 4.64
N ARG A 324 -22.33 16.79 4.97
CA ARG A 324 -22.05 17.95 4.11
C ARG A 324 -21.46 19.08 4.94
N LEU A 325 -20.67 19.93 4.31
CA LEU A 325 -20.05 21.11 4.88
C LEU A 325 -19.85 22.17 3.78
N GLY A 326 -19.84 23.45 4.12
CA GLY A 326 -19.50 24.52 3.20
C GLY A 326 -20.65 25.05 2.32
N SER A 327 -21.87 24.44 2.37
CA SER A 327 -23.03 24.94 1.64
C SER A 327 -23.85 25.91 2.50
N ASP A 328 -24.72 25.37 3.37
CA ASP A 328 -25.58 26.15 4.26
C ASP A 328 -24.86 26.50 5.58
N PHE A 329 -23.80 25.78 5.90
CA PHE A 329 -23.02 25.91 7.12
C PHE A 329 -21.55 25.52 6.88
N ASP A 330 -20.65 26.22 7.56
CA ASP A 330 -19.19 26.00 7.56
C ASP A 330 -18.73 25.14 8.75
N THR A 331 -19.61 24.94 9.74
CA THR A 331 -19.30 24.28 11.00
C THR A 331 -20.33 23.24 11.37
N LEU A 332 -19.84 22.02 11.68
CA LEU A 332 -20.67 20.89 12.11
C LEU A 332 -20.32 20.48 13.55
N ILE A 333 -21.31 20.59 14.45
CA ILE A 333 -21.18 20.16 15.85
C ILE A 333 -21.84 18.80 16.01
N ILE A 334 -21.05 17.76 16.25
CA ILE A 334 -21.50 16.37 16.33
C ILE A 334 -21.63 15.97 17.80
N THR A 335 -22.82 15.55 18.20
CA THR A 335 -23.14 15.15 19.57
C THR A 335 -23.60 13.68 19.63
N GLY A 336 -23.68 13.13 20.82
CA GLY A 336 -24.10 11.74 21.04
C GLY A 336 -23.16 10.98 21.99
N PRO A 337 -23.44 9.72 22.31
CA PRO A 337 -22.60 8.91 23.20
C PRO A 337 -21.23 8.62 22.56
N ASN A 338 -20.20 8.35 23.38
CA ASN A 338 -18.83 8.04 22.89
C ASN A 338 -18.80 6.82 21.98
N THR A 339 -19.60 5.81 22.31
CA THR A 339 -19.76 4.58 21.51
C THR A 339 -20.54 4.80 20.20
N GLY A 340 -21.14 5.99 19.99
CA GLY A 340 -22.03 6.30 18.86
C GLY A 340 -21.34 6.50 17.50
N GLY A 341 -20.01 6.52 17.45
CA GLY A 341 -19.25 6.69 16.20
C GLY A 341 -18.86 8.14 15.86
N LYS A 342 -18.87 9.06 16.82
CA LYS A 342 -18.46 10.47 16.64
C LYS A 342 -17.04 10.60 16.05
N THR A 343 -16.07 9.98 16.70
CA THR A 343 -14.66 9.95 16.26
C THR A 343 -14.52 9.32 14.87
N VAL A 344 -15.24 8.24 14.59
CA VAL A 344 -15.24 7.58 13.28
C VAL A 344 -15.80 8.51 12.20
N THR A 345 -16.83 9.31 12.53
CA THR A 345 -17.40 10.30 11.61
C THR A 345 -16.36 11.36 11.24
N LEU A 346 -15.65 11.94 12.22
CA LEU A 346 -14.57 12.91 11.98
C LEU A 346 -13.46 12.30 11.13
N LYS A 347 -12.99 11.10 11.50
CA LYS A 347 -11.97 10.38 10.72
C LYS A 347 -12.44 10.10 9.30
N THR A 348 -13.72 9.75 9.10
CA THR A 348 -14.26 9.51 7.76
C THR A 348 -14.21 10.78 6.91
N ILE A 349 -14.63 11.93 7.45
CA ILE A 349 -14.58 13.21 6.73
C ILE A 349 -13.14 13.53 6.31
N GLY A 350 -12.20 13.55 7.26
CA GLY A 350 -10.81 13.91 6.98
C GLY A 350 -10.11 12.91 6.06
N LEU A 351 -10.25 11.61 6.35
CA LEU A 351 -9.56 10.57 5.59
C LEU A 351 -10.04 10.47 4.13
N LEU A 352 -11.35 10.59 3.87
CA LEU A 352 -11.85 10.56 2.49
C LEU A 352 -11.44 11.80 1.70
N THR A 353 -11.35 12.97 2.34
CA THR A 353 -10.77 14.18 1.73
C THR A 353 -9.32 13.93 1.33
N LEU A 354 -8.48 13.48 2.26
CA LEU A 354 -7.06 13.16 1.99
C LEU A 354 -6.89 12.06 0.94
N MET A 355 -7.74 11.05 0.93
CA MET A 355 -7.72 10.01 -0.11
C MET A 355 -7.93 10.61 -1.50
N ALA A 356 -8.94 11.47 -1.66
CA ALA A 356 -9.20 12.11 -2.94
C ALA A 356 -8.05 13.05 -3.35
N GLU A 357 -7.47 13.80 -2.43
CA GLU A 357 -6.28 14.64 -2.63
C GLU A 357 -5.03 13.82 -3.02
N CYS A 358 -5.00 12.53 -2.71
CA CYS A 358 -3.99 11.58 -3.18
C CYS A 358 -4.35 10.90 -4.53
N GLY A 359 -5.43 11.31 -5.21
CA GLY A 359 -5.91 10.68 -6.44
C GLY A 359 -6.57 9.32 -6.23
N LEU A 360 -6.97 8.98 -5.00
CA LEU A 360 -7.69 7.76 -4.67
C LEU A 360 -9.20 7.99 -4.78
N HIS A 361 -9.91 7.03 -5.35
CA HIS A 361 -11.37 6.99 -5.24
C HIS A 361 -11.80 6.79 -3.78
N ILE A 362 -12.97 7.30 -3.42
CA ILE A 362 -13.49 7.24 -2.05
C ILE A 362 -14.66 6.25 -1.92
N PRO A 363 -14.74 5.47 -0.83
CA PRO A 363 -15.85 4.55 -0.57
C PRO A 363 -17.13 5.31 -0.17
N ALA A 364 -17.79 5.91 -1.13
CA ALA A 364 -19.03 6.66 -1.01
C ALA A 364 -19.99 6.33 -2.18
N ASP A 365 -21.20 6.88 -2.17
CA ASP A 365 -22.13 6.74 -3.28
C ASP A 365 -21.96 7.89 -4.30
N ASP A 366 -22.43 7.68 -5.53
CA ASP A 366 -22.36 8.64 -6.62
C ASP A 366 -22.99 10.00 -6.24
N GLY A 367 -22.41 11.08 -6.77
CA GLY A 367 -22.78 12.45 -6.43
C GLY A 367 -22.07 13.01 -5.19
N SER A 368 -21.14 12.23 -4.61
CA SER A 368 -20.27 12.75 -3.57
C SER A 368 -19.22 13.69 -4.13
N SER A 369 -18.93 14.77 -3.39
CA SER A 369 -17.90 15.75 -3.73
C SER A 369 -17.01 16.05 -2.53
N ILE A 370 -15.75 16.37 -2.81
CA ILE A 370 -14.81 16.88 -1.82
C ILE A 370 -14.42 18.32 -2.17
N ASN A 371 -14.14 19.13 -1.15
CA ASN A 371 -13.43 20.38 -1.34
C ASN A 371 -11.93 20.14 -1.21
N VAL A 372 -11.13 20.83 -2.01
CA VAL A 372 -9.67 20.82 -1.88
C VAL A 372 -9.27 21.71 -0.73
N TYR A 373 -8.49 21.18 0.19
CA TYR A 373 -7.91 21.91 1.29
C TYR A 373 -6.38 21.89 1.20
N GLU A 374 -5.74 23.02 1.55
CA GLU A 374 -4.28 23.00 1.68
C GLU A 374 -3.83 22.15 2.87
N GLN A 375 -4.66 22.13 3.91
CA GLN A 375 -4.33 21.40 5.13
C GLN A 375 -5.60 20.84 5.80
N VAL A 376 -5.53 19.56 6.17
CA VAL A 376 -6.56 18.90 6.99
C VAL A 376 -5.97 18.66 8.37
N PHE A 377 -6.43 19.42 9.35
CA PHE A 377 -5.97 19.31 10.73
C PHE A 377 -6.87 18.42 11.56
N ALA A 378 -6.28 17.61 12.42
CA ALA A 378 -7.00 16.71 13.31
C ALA A 378 -6.46 16.78 14.74
N ASP A 379 -7.33 17.13 15.67
CA ASP A 379 -7.12 16.87 17.09
C ASP A 379 -8.06 15.73 17.51
N ILE A 380 -7.60 14.49 17.27
CA ILE A 380 -8.34 13.24 17.44
C ILE A 380 -7.47 12.25 18.21
N GLY A 381 -8.07 11.50 19.11
CA GLY A 381 -7.47 10.38 19.83
C GLY A 381 -7.19 10.65 21.29
N ASP A 382 -7.34 9.61 22.11
CA ASP A 382 -6.94 9.59 23.52
C ASP A 382 -5.43 9.32 23.58
N GLU A 383 -4.67 10.22 24.14
CA GLU A 383 -3.29 9.95 24.57
C GLU A 383 -3.30 9.07 25.84
N GLN A 384 -3.81 7.85 25.74
CA GLN A 384 -3.77 6.84 26.82
C GLN A 384 -2.41 6.16 26.91
N SER A 385 -1.32 6.87 26.71
CA SER A 385 0.00 6.34 27.07
C SER A 385 0.26 6.61 28.55
N ILE A 386 0.41 5.53 29.30
CA ILE A 386 0.69 5.51 30.74
C ILE A 386 1.96 6.31 31.13
N GLU A 387 2.79 6.66 30.16
CA GLU A 387 4.07 7.37 30.36
C GLU A 387 3.98 8.91 30.31
N GLN A 388 2.85 9.50 29.90
CA GLN A 388 2.68 10.96 29.88
C GLN A 388 1.54 11.41 30.78
N SER A 389 1.85 11.59 32.06
CA SER A 389 0.95 12.06 33.11
C SER A 389 0.63 13.58 33.09
N LEU A 390 0.81 14.27 31.97
CA LEU A 390 0.22 15.58 31.75
C LEU A 390 -1.23 15.37 31.35
N SER A 391 -2.19 16.04 32.02
CA SER A 391 -3.62 15.84 31.80
C SER A 391 -3.93 15.84 30.30
N THR A 392 -4.81 14.96 29.85
CA THR A 392 -5.30 14.85 28.47
C THR A 392 -5.71 16.21 27.91
N PHE A 393 -6.31 17.09 28.74
CA PHE A 393 -6.63 18.48 28.41
C PHE A 393 -5.41 19.31 27.98
N SER A 394 -4.25 19.18 28.65
CA SER A 394 -3.07 19.98 28.31
C SER A 394 -2.43 19.57 26.99
N SER A 395 -2.46 18.29 26.63
CA SER A 395 -1.91 17.82 25.34
C SER A 395 -2.82 18.22 24.18
N HIS A 396 -4.14 18.06 24.32
CA HIS A 396 -5.11 18.56 23.35
C HIS A 396 -4.99 20.07 23.15
N THR A 397 -4.90 20.84 24.25
CA THR A 397 -4.74 22.30 24.19
C THR A 397 -3.48 22.71 23.45
N LYS A 398 -2.34 22.05 23.67
CA LYS A 398 -1.11 22.31 22.91
C LYS A 398 -1.29 22.05 21.42
N ASN A 399 -1.91 20.93 21.05
CA ASN A 399 -2.17 20.58 19.66
C ASN A 399 -3.11 21.61 19.00
N ILE A 400 -4.18 22.00 19.69
CA ILE A 400 -5.11 23.04 19.24
C ILE A 400 -4.38 24.38 19.02
N VAL A 401 -3.52 24.80 19.95
CA VAL A 401 -2.73 26.04 19.82
C VAL A 401 -1.87 26.02 18.55
N GLU A 402 -1.22 24.89 18.23
CA GLU A 402 -0.42 24.78 17.01
C GLU A 402 -1.30 24.82 15.74
N ILE A 403 -2.47 24.19 15.76
CA ILE A 403 -3.46 24.26 14.66
C ILE A 403 -3.91 25.71 14.45
N LEU A 404 -4.28 26.43 15.52
CA LEU A 404 -4.79 27.80 15.43
C LEU A 404 -3.75 28.82 14.91
N LYS A 405 -2.44 28.54 15.02
CA LYS A 405 -1.38 29.40 14.47
C LYS A 405 -1.32 29.39 12.95
N VAL A 406 -1.79 28.30 12.33
CA VAL A 406 -1.66 28.04 10.88
C VAL A 406 -2.99 27.87 10.17
N CYS A 407 -4.08 27.85 10.92
CA CYS A 407 -5.44 27.69 10.38
C CYS A 407 -5.84 28.90 9.54
N ASP A 408 -6.34 28.65 8.34
CA ASP A 408 -6.80 29.64 7.37
C ASP A 408 -8.07 29.18 6.65
N ARG A 409 -8.47 29.91 5.59
CA ARG A 409 -9.67 29.62 4.80
C ARG A 409 -9.59 28.30 3.99
N ASP A 410 -8.37 27.86 3.69
CA ASP A 410 -8.10 26.67 2.89
C ASP A 410 -7.80 25.46 3.81
N SER A 411 -8.23 25.56 5.08
CA SER A 411 -8.07 24.53 6.12
C SER A 411 -9.39 23.83 6.45
N LEU A 412 -9.31 22.49 6.65
CA LEU A 412 -10.36 21.70 7.30
C LEU A 412 -9.88 21.32 8.70
N VAL A 413 -10.65 21.64 9.74
CA VAL A 413 -10.26 21.39 11.13
C VAL A 413 -11.22 20.44 11.81
N LEU A 414 -10.69 19.35 12.36
CA LEU A 414 -11.42 18.25 12.97
C LEU A 414 -11.06 18.14 14.45
N PHE A 415 -12.01 18.43 15.34
CA PHE A 415 -11.81 18.38 16.79
C PHE A 415 -12.64 17.25 17.41
N ASP A 416 -11.98 16.33 18.10
CA ASP A 416 -12.68 15.30 18.87
C ASP A 416 -12.71 15.67 20.35
N GLU A 417 -13.89 15.61 20.95
CA GLU A 417 -14.15 15.98 22.35
C GLU A 417 -13.55 17.35 22.76
N LEU A 418 -13.79 18.37 21.92
CA LEU A 418 -13.17 19.68 22.02
C LEU A 418 -13.26 20.27 23.44
N CYS A 419 -12.10 20.56 24.05
CA CYS A 419 -11.92 21.07 25.40
C CYS A 419 -12.48 20.17 26.50
N ALA A 420 -12.64 18.87 26.30
CA ALA A 420 -13.00 17.93 27.36
C ALA A 420 -11.88 17.82 28.41
N GLY A 421 -12.23 17.44 29.63
CA GLY A 421 -11.27 17.20 30.73
C GLY A 421 -10.95 18.40 31.62
N THR A 422 -11.72 19.51 31.51
CA THR A 422 -11.68 20.66 32.42
C THR A 422 -13.07 20.94 33.02
N ASP A 423 -13.21 22.04 33.75
CA ASP A 423 -14.52 22.50 34.21
C ASP A 423 -15.49 22.63 33.02
N PRO A 424 -16.71 22.08 33.09
CA PRO A 424 -17.63 22.09 31.97
C PRO A 424 -17.99 23.46 31.42
N ALA A 425 -18.15 24.47 32.29
CA ALA A 425 -18.51 25.81 31.85
C ALA A 425 -17.32 26.52 31.16
N GLU A 426 -16.11 26.35 31.71
CA GLU A 426 -14.88 26.89 31.09
C GLU A 426 -14.58 26.14 29.79
N GLY A 427 -14.69 24.83 29.77
CA GLY A 427 -14.48 24.00 28.58
C GLY A 427 -15.41 24.36 27.43
N ALA A 428 -16.70 24.52 27.72
CA ALA A 428 -17.69 24.95 26.73
C ALA A 428 -17.41 26.34 26.16
N ALA A 429 -17.04 27.30 27.04
CA ALA A 429 -16.70 28.67 26.62
C ALA A 429 -15.44 28.69 25.73
N LEU A 430 -14.39 27.95 26.10
CA LEU A 430 -13.19 27.79 25.29
C LEU A 430 -13.47 27.14 23.93
N ALA A 431 -14.26 26.07 23.91
CA ALA A 431 -14.62 25.37 22.69
C ALA A 431 -15.37 26.29 21.71
N ILE A 432 -16.33 27.08 22.18
CA ILE A 432 -17.03 28.08 21.36
C ILE A 432 -16.06 29.12 20.82
N ALA A 433 -15.15 29.64 21.65
CA ALA A 433 -14.18 30.64 21.23
C ALA A 433 -13.19 30.11 20.18
N ILE A 434 -12.75 28.85 20.30
CA ILE A 434 -11.88 28.18 19.34
C ILE A 434 -12.60 28.00 17.99
N ILE A 435 -13.83 27.52 18.02
CA ILE A 435 -14.65 27.34 16.80
C ILE A 435 -14.85 28.69 16.11
N GLU A 436 -15.23 29.74 16.85
CA GLU A 436 -15.41 31.09 16.30
C GLU A 436 -14.10 31.65 15.70
N PHE A 437 -12.96 31.34 16.29
CA PHE A 437 -11.68 31.73 15.72
C PHE A 437 -11.46 31.04 14.36
N CYS A 438 -11.62 29.71 14.27
CA CYS A 438 -11.48 28.96 13.00
C CYS A 438 -12.46 29.48 11.94
N ARG A 439 -13.71 29.76 12.30
CA ARG A 439 -14.72 30.34 11.43
C ARG A 439 -14.33 31.72 10.91
N LYS A 440 -13.76 32.59 11.75
CA LYS A 440 -13.24 33.91 11.34
C LYS A 440 -12.06 33.78 10.37
N CYS A 441 -11.27 32.73 10.46
CA CYS A 441 -10.24 32.40 9.47
C CYS A 441 -10.83 31.89 8.16
N GLY A 442 -12.11 31.49 8.13
CA GLY A 442 -12.79 30.93 6.97
C GLY A 442 -12.63 29.40 6.82
N ALA A 443 -12.09 28.73 7.84
CA ALA A 443 -11.88 27.28 7.82
C ALA A 443 -13.20 26.49 7.90
N GLY A 444 -13.22 25.32 7.27
CA GLY A 444 -14.27 24.32 7.51
C GLY A 444 -14.03 23.63 8.86
N VAL A 445 -15.07 23.48 9.69
CA VAL A 445 -14.92 22.92 11.04
C VAL A 445 -15.88 21.75 11.25
N ALA A 446 -15.39 20.62 11.76
CA ALA A 446 -16.23 19.60 12.36
C ALA A 446 -15.70 19.28 13.77
N ALA A 447 -16.58 19.37 14.77
CA ALA A 447 -16.19 19.16 16.15
C ALA A 447 -17.16 18.21 16.86
N THR A 448 -16.66 17.33 17.70
CA THR A 448 -17.49 16.52 18.60
C THR A 448 -17.48 17.11 19.99
N THR A 449 -18.58 16.96 20.70
CA THR A 449 -18.71 17.47 22.08
C THR A 449 -19.79 16.76 22.87
N HIS A 450 -19.69 16.87 24.19
CA HIS A 450 -20.71 16.51 25.16
C HIS A 450 -21.40 17.72 25.79
N TYR A 451 -20.89 18.96 25.54
CA TYR A 451 -21.41 20.17 26.18
C TYR A 451 -22.77 20.59 25.60
N ALA A 452 -23.73 20.84 26.48
CA ALA A 452 -25.06 21.34 26.12
C ALA A 452 -24.98 22.75 25.48
N GLU A 453 -24.05 23.58 25.94
CA GLU A 453 -23.81 24.93 25.48
C GLU A 453 -23.44 24.99 24.01
N LEU A 454 -22.67 24.02 23.50
CA LEU A 454 -22.33 23.94 22.08
C LEU A 454 -23.53 23.56 21.22
N LYS A 455 -24.45 22.73 21.73
CA LYS A 455 -25.72 22.44 21.05
C LYS A 455 -26.56 23.72 20.90
N LEU A 456 -26.66 24.51 21.97
CA LEU A 456 -27.36 25.79 21.97
C LEU A 456 -26.70 26.83 21.07
N TYR A 457 -25.37 26.90 21.10
CA TYR A 457 -24.56 27.74 20.22
C TYR A 457 -24.86 27.44 18.74
N ALA A 458 -24.87 26.18 18.35
CA ALA A 458 -25.18 25.74 16.99
C ALA A 458 -26.64 26.05 16.57
N MET A 459 -27.59 26.07 17.50
CA MET A 459 -28.97 26.44 17.20
C MET A 459 -29.17 27.95 17.03
N ARG A 460 -28.28 28.79 17.58
CA ARG A 460 -28.43 30.25 17.59
C ARG A 460 -27.51 30.94 16.59
N THR A 461 -26.51 30.26 16.07
CA THR A 461 -25.46 30.84 15.24
C THR A 461 -25.65 30.40 13.78
N SER A 462 -25.83 31.37 12.90
CA SER A 462 -25.89 31.11 11.46
C SER A 462 -24.56 30.51 10.97
N GLY A 463 -24.64 29.53 10.09
CA GLY A 463 -23.45 28.85 9.55
C GLY A 463 -22.93 27.71 10.45
N VAL A 464 -23.55 27.47 11.62
CA VAL A 464 -23.22 26.35 12.50
C VAL A 464 -24.39 25.36 12.54
N MET A 465 -24.12 24.08 12.33
CA MET A 465 -25.14 23.04 12.27
C MET A 465 -24.90 21.97 13.34
N ASN A 466 -25.98 21.58 14.02
CA ASN A 466 -25.95 20.41 14.88
C ASN A 466 -26.03 19.12 14.07
N ALA A 467 -25.35 18.10 14.54
CA ALA A 467 -25.56 16.71 14.12
C ALA A 467 -25.51 15.78 15.33
N SER A 468 -26.13 14.62 15.20
CA SER A 468 -26.08 13.61 16.25
C SER A 468 -25.80 12.21 15.70
N CYS A 469 -25.00 11.45 16.44
CA CYS A 469 -24.90 10.01 16.23
C CYS A 469 -26.09 9.34 16.91
N GLU A 470 -26.91 8.65 16.12
CA GLU A 470 -28.12 7.98 16.60
C GLU A 470 -27.76 6.80 17.52
N PHE A 471 -28.51 6.67 18.61
CA PHE A 471 -28.35 5.60 19.56
C PHE A 471 -29.72 4.95 19.85
N ASN A 472 -29.80 3.62 19.74
CA ASN A 472 -31.01 2.89 20.03
C ASN A 472 -31.10 2.59 21.53
N VAL A 473 -31.97 3.29 22.23
CA VAL A 473 -32.19 3.14 23.67
C VAL A 473 -32.81 1.79 24.00
N GLU A 474 -33.58 1.19 23.08
CA GLU A 474 -34.22 -0.11 23.32
C GLU A 474 -33.23 -1.27 23.30
N THR A 475 -32.27 -1.24 22.40
CA THR A 475 -31.23 -2.29 22.26
C THR A 475 -29.96 -1.98 23.04
N LEU A 476 -29.77 -0.74 23.52
CA LEU A 476 -28.54 -0.18 24.08
C LEU A 476 -27.35 -0.30 23.10
N GLN A 477 -27.64 -0.24 21.80
CA GLN A 477 -26.63 -0.34 20.75
C GLN A 477 -26.56 0.96 19.94
N PRO A 478 -25.36 1.40 19.54
CA PRO A 478 -25.22 2.47 18.58
C PRO A 478 -25.74 2.02 17.20
N THR A 479 -26.46 2.87 16.51
CA THR A 479 -26.86 2.63 15.12
C THR A 479 -25.79 3.10 14.14
N TYR A 480 -24.83 3.92 14.59
CA TYR A 480 -23.78 4.59 13.83
C TYR A 480 -24.30 5.53 12.72
N ARG A 481 -25.60 5.82 12.70
CA ARG A 481 -26.19 6.76 11.73
C ARG A 481 -25.94 8.20 12.18
N LEU A 482 -25.52 9.05 11.25
CA LEU A 482 -25.36 10.48 11.47
C LEU A 482 -26.63 11.22 11.04
N LEU A 483 -27.17 12.03 11.93
CA LEU A 483 -28.39 12.81 11.73
C LEU A 483 -28.03 14.30 11.76
N ILE A 484 -28.02 14.96 10.59
CA ILE A 484 -27.72 16.39 10.47
C ILE A 484 -28.96 17.22 10.76
N GLY A 485 -28.79 18.36 11.43
CA GLY A 485 -29.87 19.29 11.80
C GLY A 485 -30.51 18.98 13.14
N VAL A 486 -30.14 17.88 13.79
CA VAL A 486 -30.72 17.47 15.08
C VAL A 486 -29.62 17.32 16.12
N PRO A 487 -29.66 18.08 17.22
CA PRO A 487 -28.76 17.87 18.34
C PRO A 487 -29.05 16.55 19.06
N GLY A 488 -27.99 15.86 19.51
CA GLY A 488 -28.14 14.60 20.24
C GLY A 488 -28.72 14.77 21.63
N LYS A 489 -29.57 13.83 22.03
CA LYS A 489 -30.11 13.74 23.40
C LYS A 489 -29.10 13.10 24.35
N SER A 490 -29.16 13.49 25.60
CA SER A 490 -28.55 12.72 26.67
C SER A 490 -29.43 11.49 26.99
N ASN A 491 -28.84 10.30 26.85
CA ASN A 491 -29.56 9.05 27.15
C ASN A 491 -29.09 8.42 28.46
N ALA A 492 -28.33 9.13 29.30
CA ALA A 492 -27.70 8.60 30.50
C ALA A 492 -28.75 7.96 31.46
N PHE A 493 -29.84 8.64 31.75
CA PHE A 493 -30.90 8.11 32.64
C PHE A 493 -31.59 6.88 32.04
N ALA A 494 -31.89 6.89 30.75
CA ALA A 494 -32.51 5.76 30.07
C ALA A 494 -31.59 4.53 30.03
N ILE A 495 -30.32 4.74 29.76
CA ILE A 495 -29.30 3.69 29.77
C ILE A 495 -29.12 3.13 31.17
N SER A 496 -28.98 3.99 32.22
CA SER A 496 -28.80 3.58 33.61
C SER A 496 -29.99 2.79 34.13
N LYS A 497 -31.21 3.21 33.81
CA LYS A 497 -32.45 2.46 34.16
C LYS A 497 -32.42 1.05 33.57
N ARG A 498 -32.03 0.95 32.30
CA ARG A 498 -32.02 -0.34 31.60
C ARG A 498 -30.88 -1.27 32.06
N LEU A 499 -29.79 -0.70 32.54
CA LEU A 499 -28.71 -1.43 33.19
C LEU A 499 -29.04 -1.86 34.64
N GLY A 500 -30.20 -1.48 35.15
CA GLY A 500 -30.72 -1.94 36.44
C GLY A 500 -30.45 -0.98 37.61
N LEU A 501 -30.13 0.30 37.33
CA LEU A 501 -30.06 1.30 38.39
C LEU A 501 -31.45 1.56 38.96
N ASP A 502 -31.56 1.59 40.30
CA ASP A 502 -32.81 1.76 41.03
C ASP A 502 -33.55 3.05 40.63
N ASP A 503 -34.87 2.95 40.44
CA ASP A 503 -35.71 4.07 40.02
C ASP A 503 -35.66 5.25 41.03
N GLY A 504 -35.51 4.95 42.33
CA GLY A 504 -35.37 6.00 43.35
C GLY A 504 -34.10 6.82 43.23
N ILE A 505 -32.97 6.18 42.85
CA ILE A 505 -31.71 6.86 42.55
C ILE A 505 -31.87 7.72 41.32
N LEU A 506 -32.55 7.20 40.28
CA LEU A 506 -32.79 7.93 39.04
C LEU A 506 -33.70 9.15 39.24
N GLU A 507 -34.74 9.05 40.06
CA GLU A 507 -35.61 10.18 40.39
C GLU A 507 -34.86 11.24 41.19
N GLN A 508 -34.04 10.83 42.16
CA GLN A 508 -33.19 11.74 42.90
C GLN A 508 -32.18 12.46 41.97
N ALA A 509 -31.54 11.72 41.07
CA ALA A 509 -30.63 12.29 40.12
C ALA A 509 -31.31 13.30 39.16
N ARG A 510 -32.51 13.00 38.68
CA ARG A 510 -33.33 13.93 37.88
C ARG A 510 -33.69 15.21 38.62
N SER A 511 -33.98 15.13 39.91
CA SER A 511 -34.29 16.31 40.72
C SER A 511 -33.11 17.25 40.94
N LEU A 512 -31.86 16.76 40.73
CA LEU A 512 -30.64 17.55 40.83
C LEU A 512 -30.24 18.25 39.52
N VAL A 513 -30.87 17.88 38.39
CA VAL A 513 -30.63 18.54 37.08
C VAL A 513 -31.37 19.87 37.05
N SER A 514 -30.75 20.91 36.49
CA SER A 514 -31.36 22.24 36.45
C SER A 514 -32.65 22.25 35.61
N GLN A 515 -33.62 23.13 35.97
CA GLN A 515 -34.89 23.24 35.26
C GLN A 515 -34.74 23.71 33.81
N ASN A 516 -33.69 24.47 33.52
CA ASN A 516 -33.37 24.92 32.15
C ASN A 516 -32.88 23.77 31.27
N ASP A 517 -32.09 22.85 31.83
CA ASP A 517 -31.59 21.67 31.09
C ASP A 517 -32.76 20.68 30.82
N VAL A 518 -33.69 20.51 31.76
CA VAL A 518 -34.90 19.67 31.60
C VAL A 518 -35.78 20.21 30.45
N ASN A 519 -36.07 21.51 30.44
CA ASN A 519 -36.89 22.13 29.39
C ASN A 519 -36.24 22.02 27.99
N PHE A 520 -34.93 22.11 27.94
CA PHE A 520 -34.19 21.96 26.68
C PHE A 520 -34.22 20.50 26.15
N GLU A 521 -33.99 19.53 27.01
CA GLU A 521 -34.10 18.09 26.66
C GLU A 521 -35.51 17.70 26.25
N ASP A 522 -36.55 18.29 26.83
CA ASP A 522 -37.95 18.07 26.44
C ASP A 522 -38.23 18.59 25.02
N VAL A 523 -37.77 19.79 24.68
CA VAL A 523 -37.85 20.35 23.32
C VAL A 523 -37.14 19.46 22.31
N LEU A 524 -35.92 19.00 22.64
CA LEU A 524 -35.19 18.05 21.80
C LEU A 524 -35.95 16.74 21.60
N THR A 525 -36.63 16.29 22.64
CA THR A 525 -37.46 15.06 22.60
C THR A 525 -38.62 15.20 21.62
N GLN A 526 -39.34 16.33 21.66
CA GLN A 526 -40.43 16.60 20.72
C GLN A 526 -39.93 16.74 19.26
N LEU A 527 -38.82 17.43 19.02
CA LEU A 527 -38.23 17.58 17.68
C LEU A 527 -37.84 16.22 17.08
N ASP A 528 -37.26 15.34 17.90
CA ASP A 528 -36.83 14.01 17.43
C ASP A 528 -38.05 13.10 17.13
N GLN A 529 -39.09 13.18 17.92
CA GLN A 529 -40.33 12.45 17.65
C GLN A 529 -40.97 12.90 16.32
N GLN A 530 -41.11 14.21 16.11
CA GLN A 530 -41.64 14.75 14.85
C GLN A 530 -40.81 14.33 13.66
N ARG A 531 -39.47 14.29 13.81
CA ARG A 531 -38.57 13.86 12.73
C ARG A 531 -38.75 12.38 12.44
N GLN A 532 -38.80 11.51 13.46
CA GLN A 532 -39.03 10.08 13.26
C GLN A 532 -40.34 9.79 12.55
N GLU A 533 -41.38 10.55 12.87
CA GLU A 533 -42.66 10.46 12.17
C GLU A 533 -42.55 10.90 10.70
N MET A 534 -41.81 11.99 10.41
CA MET A 534 -41.55 12.45 9.03
C MET A 534 -40.71 11.44 8.23
N GLU A 535 -39.67 10.83 8.82
CA GLU A 535 -38.86 9.81 8.15
C GLU A 535 -39.69 8.55 7.83
N ARG A 536 -40.51 8.07 8.78
CA ARG A 536 -41.41 6.94 8.53
C ARG A 536 -42.40 7.25 7.41
N ALA A 537 -42.99 8.45 7.40
CA ALA A 537 -43.89 8.87 6.34
C ALA A 537 -43.18 8.97 4.97
N LYS A 538 -41.92 9.41 4.95
CA LYS A 538 -41.12 9.47 3.75
C LYS A 538 -40.77 8.08 3.23
N GLU A 539 -40.32 7.18 4.07
CA GLU A 539 -40.02 5.78 3.71
C GLU A 539 -41.29 5.06 3.18
N GLU A 540 -42.44 5.30 3.79
CA GLU A 540 -43.71 4.76 3.33
C GLU A 540 -44.12 5.35 1.98
N ALA A 541 -43.94 6.65 1.78
CA ALA A 541 -44.20 7.31 0.51
C ALA A 541 -43.24 6.83 -0.62
N GLU A 542 -41.96 6.62 -0.32
CA GLU A 542 -41.00 6.04 -1.27
C GLU A 542 -41.31 4.58 -1.61
N ARG A 543 -41.77 3.81 -0.63
CA ARG A 543 -42.22 2.43 -0.84
C ARG A 543 -43.43 2.37 -1.76
N LEU A 544 -44.45 3.20 -1.47
CA LEU A 544 -45.66 3.32 -2.32
C LEU A 544 -45.36 3.85 -3.73
N ARG A 545 -44.27 4.58 -3.92
CA ARG A 545 -43.83 5.07 -5.24
C ARG A 545 -43.07 4.02 -6.05
N ARG A 546 -42.51 3.00 -5.40
CA ARG A 546 -41.82 1.87 -6.04
C ARG A 546 -42.75 0.70 -6.35
N GLU A 547 -43.86 0.58 -5.62
CA GLU A 547 -45.01 -0.31 -5.94
C GLU A 547 -45.89 0.33 -7.02
#